data_4d1991e85a07cd45ae31fba5ace0c9f3
#
_entry.id   4d1991e85a07cd45ae31fba5ace0c9f3
#
_cell.length_a   1.000
_cell.length_b   1.000
_cell.length_c   1.000
_cell.angle_alpha   90.00
_cell.angle_beta   90.00
_cell.angle_gamma   90.00
#
_symmetry.space_group_name_H-M   'P 1'
#
loop_
_entity.id
_entity.type
_entity.pdbx_description
1 polymer ?
#
loop_
_entity_poly.entity_id
_entity_poly.type
_entity_poly.pdbx_seq_one_letter_code
_entity_poly.pdbx_strand_id
1 'polypeptide(L)'
;IAEARGKAQADSLRKTREETPAKLVAGGSVQIISSSALKKNDIFECVAGDTIPADGEIIEGLASIDESAITGESAPVIREAGGDKSSVTGGTKVLSDRIRAKVTAQPGESFLDKMIALVEGASRQKTPNEIALTILLAGFTLVFVIVCATLKPFADYVGANLTIAALISLFVCLIPTT
;
A
#
# COMPACT_ATOMS: atom_id res chain seq x y z
N ILE A 1 7.37 1.88 11.82
CA ILE A 1 7.83 0.62 11.16
C ILE A 1 6.70 -0.03 10.36
N ALA A 2 5.48 -0.18 10.91
CA ALA A 2 4.35 -0.77 10.20
C ALA A 2 3.91 0.04 8.97
N GLU A 3 3.85 1.36 9.10
CA GLU A 3 3.49 2.30 8.02
C GLU A 3 4.50 2.29 6.86
N ALA A 4 5.79 2.21 7.17
CA ALA A 4 6.84 2.09 6.16
C ALA A 4 6.77 0.76 5.38
N ARG A 5 6.38 -0.33 6.05
CA ARG A 5 6.16 -1.63 5.39
C ARG A 5 4.93 -1.60 4.47
N GLY A 6 3.83 -1.00 4.91
CA GLY A 6 2.62 -0.85 4.09
C GLY A 6 2.90 -0.05 2.82
N LYS A 7 3.60 1.08 2.93
CA LYS A 7 3.98 1.90 1.79
C LYS A 7 4.91 1.17 0.81
N ALA A 8 5.92 0.46 1.33
CA ALA A 8 6.82 -0.34 0.50
C ALA A 8 6.08 -1.47 -0.24
N GLN A 9 5.06 -2.05 0.38
CA GLN A 9 4.22 -3.09 -0.20
C GLN A 9 3.31 -2.53 -1.31
N ALA A 10 2.72 -1.36 -1.10
CA ALA A 10 1.94 -0.65 -2.10
C ALA A 10 2.80 -0.24 -3.31
N ASP A 11 4.02 0.27 -3.09
CA ASP A 11 4.96 0.63 -4.14
C ASP A 11 5.41 -0.60 -4.95
N SER A 12 5.60 -1.75 -4.30
CA SER A 12 5.92 -3.02 -4.98
C SER A 12 4.77 -3.48 -5.89
N LEU A 13 3.53 -3.41 -5.41
CA LEU A 13 2.34 -3.76 -6.21
C LEU A 13 2.15 -2.83 -7.41
N ARG A 14 2.42 -1.52 -7.25
CA ARG A 14 2.38 -0.54 -8.36
C ARG A 14 3.41 -0.87 -9.42
N LYS A 15 4.66 -1.15 -9.04
CA LYS A 15 5.73 -1.54 -9.97
C LYS A 15 5.37 -2.80 -10.76
N THR A 16 4.86 -3.82 -10.09
CA THR A 16 4.42 -5.06 -10.75
C THR A 16 3.36 -4.78 -11.80
N ARG A 17 2.43 -3.86 -11.54
CA ARG A 17 1.41 -3.45 -12.50
C ARG A 17 1.99 -2.70 -13.70
N GLU A 18 2.88 -1.71 -13.46
CA GLU A 18 3.47 -0.90 -14.53
C GLU A 18 4.38 -1.72 -15.47
N GLU A 19 5.03 -2.74 -14.94
CA GLU A 19 5.97 -3.59 -15.67
C GLU A 19 5.30 -4.78 -16.38
N THR A 20 4.00 -5.04 -16.15
CA THR A 20 3.32 -6.18 -16.79
C THR A 20 2.99 -5.85 -18.25
N PRO A 21 3.58 -6.57 -19.23
CA PRO A 21 3.24 -6.39 -20.64
C PRO A 21 1.83 -6.92 -20.92
N ALA A 22 1.05 -6.18 -21.70
CA ALA A 22 -0.26 -6.57 -22.15
C ALA A 22 -0.27 -6.76 -23.67
N LYS A 23 -0.77 -7.88 -24.13
CA LYS A 23 -0.96 -8.19 -25.55
C LYS A 23 -2.33 -7.70 -25.99
N LEU A 24 -2.44 -6.43 -26.39
CA LEU A 24 -3.67 -5.82 -26.90
C LEU A 24 -4.03 -6.36 -28.27
N VAL A 25 -5.25 -6.83 -28.43
CA VAL A 25 -5.79 -7.28 -29.72
C VAL A 25 -6.59 -6.14 -30.36
N ALA A 26 -6.02 -5.50 -31.37
CA ALA A 26 -6.65 -4.39 -32.09
C ALA A 26 -6.68 -4.69 -33.59
N GLY A 27 -7.86 -4.72 -34.19
CA GLY A 27 -8.02 -4.89 -35.64
C GLY A 27 -7.41 -6.16 -36.23
N GLY A 28 -7.32 -7.27 -35.43
CA GLY A 28 -6.74 -8.53 -35.89
C GLY A 28 -5.21 -8.64 -35.66
N SER A 29 -4.56 -7.59 -35.18
CA SER A 29 -3.14 -7.60 -34.83
C SER A 29 -2.97 -7.56 -33.30
N VAL A 30 -1.88 -8.18 -32.82
CA VAL A 30 -1.52 -8.16 -31.40
C VAL A 30 -0.41 -7.14 -31.20
N GLN A 31 -0.63 -6.17 -30.34
CA GLN A 31 0.33 -5.14 -29.96
C GLN A 31 0.72 -5.31 -28.49
N ILE A 32 2.01 -5.22 -28.18
CA ILE A 32 2.49 -5.27 -26.81
C ILE A 32 2.49 -3.83 -26.27
N ILE A 33 1.71 -3.60 -25.23
CA ILE A 33 1.62 -2.32 -24.52
C ILE A 33 1.81 -2.54 -23.01
N SER A 34 1.98 -1.48 -22.24
CA SER A 34 1.93 -1.57 -20.78
C SER A 34 0.50 -1.84 -20.28
N SER A 35 0.35 -2.63 -19.23
CA SER A 35 -0.95 -2.89 -18.62
C SER A 35 -1.66 -1.62 -18.15
N SER A 36 -0.89 -0.58 -17.77
CA SER A 36 -1.42 0.73 -17.39
C SER A 36 -2.08 1.51 -18.54
N ALA A 37 -1.76 1.17 -19.79
CA ALA A 37 -2.33 1.78 -20.98
C ALA A 37 -3.65 1.14 -21.44
N LEU A 38 -4.02 -0.01 -20.89
CA LEU A 38 -5.28 -0.69 -21.19
C LEU A 38 -6.48 0.15 -20.73
N LYS A 39 -7.50 0.20 -21.59
CA LYS A 39 -8.77 0.89 -21.31
C LYS A 39 -9.91 -0.09 -21.19
N LYS A 40 -10.98 0.31 -20.52
CA LYS A 40 -12.21 -0.46 -20.47
C LYS A 40 -12.71 -0.79 -21.88
N ASN A 41 -13.11 -2.05 -22.07
CA ASN A 41 -13.52 -2.69 -23.32
C ASN A 41 -12.38 -3.06 -24.30
N ASP A 42 -11.13 -2.78 -23.98
CA ASP A 42 -10.02 -3.33 -24.75
C ASP A 42 -9.99 -4.86 -24.61
N ILE A 43 -9.52 -5.53 -25.67
CA ILE A 43 -9.37 -6.98 -25.68
C ILE A 43 -7.89 -7.28 -25.58
N PHE A 44 -7.51 -8.11 -24.61
CA PHE A 44 -6.16 -8.61 -24.46
C PHE A 44 -6.10 -10.12 -24.59
N GLU A 45 -4.95 -10.63 -25.03
CA GLU A 45 -4.67 -12.06 -25.14
C GLU A 45 -3.61 -12.46 -24.11
N CYS A 46 -3.83 -13.57 -23.42
CA CYS A 46 -2.84 -14.21 -22.55
C CYS A 46 -2.67 -15.66 -22.94
N VAL A 47 -1.43 -16.13 -22.89
CA VAL A 47 -1.05 -17.55 -23.08
C VAL A 47 -0.41 -18.10 -21.81
N ALA A 48 -0.23 -19.41 -21.75
CA ALA A 48 0.44 -20.06 -20.64
C ALA A 48 1.79 -19.40 -20.30
N GLY A 49 1.97 -19.03 -19.04
CA GLY A 49 3.13 -18.32 -18.53
C GLY A 49 2.95 -16.80 -18.41
N ASP A 50 1.97 -16.21 -19.07
CA ASP A 50 1.68 -14.77 -19.00
C ASP A 50 1.01 -14.42 -17.67
N THR A 51 1.25 -13.20 -17.20
CA THR A 51 0.48 -12.57 -16.12
C THR A 51 -0.68 -11.80 -16.73
N ILE A 52 -1.87 -11.94 -16.15
CA ILE A 52 -3.08 -11.23 -16.60
C ILE A 52 -2.90 -9.73 -16.30
N PRO A 53 -2.97 -8.86 -17.33
CA PRO A 53 -2.59 -7.46 -17.18
C PRO A 53 -3.65 -6.58 -16.51
N ALA A 54 -4.93 -6.98 -16.57
CA ALA A 54 -6.05 -6.20 -16.02
C ALA A 54 -7.24 -7.11 -15.68
N ASP A 55 -8.14 -6.60 -14.83
CA ASP A 55 -9.39 -7.27 -14.53
C ASP A 55 -10.27 -7.31 -15.78
N GLY A 56 -10.80 -8.48 -16.09
CA GLY A 56 -11.54 -8.67 -17.32
C GLY A 56 -12.50 -9.85 -17.28
N GLU A 57 -13.17 -10.03 -18.40
CA GLU A 57 -14.06 -11.16 -18.66
C GLU A 57 -13.58 -11.91 -19.89
N ILE A 58 -13.41 -13.23 -19.76
CA ILE A 58 -12.99 -14.10 -20.88
C ILE A 58 -14.10 -14.14 -21.91
N ILE A 59 -13.75 -13.76 -23.14
CA ILE A 59 -14.64 -13.79 -24.29
C ILE A 59 -14.36 -14.97 -25.23
N GLU A 60 -13.12 -15.53 -25.17
CA GLU A 60 -12.70 -16.66 -26.01
C GLU A 60 -11.66 -17.49 -25.25
N GLY A 61 -11.83 -18.79 -25.27
CA GLY A 61 -10.87 -19.77 -24.74
C GLY A 61 -11.22 -20.26 -23.34
N LEU A 62 -10.33 -21.11 -22.83
CA LEU A 62 -10.37 -21.72 -21.49
C LEU A 62 -8.93 -21.79 -20.99
N ALA A 63 -8.69 -21.52 -19.73
CA ALA A 63 -7.38 -21.66 -19.13
C ALA A 63 -7.44 -22.02 -17.64
N SER A 64 -6.38 -22.68 -17.18
CA SER A 64 -6.09 -22.82 -15.76
C SER A 64 -5.31 -21.60 -15.29
N ILE A 65 -5.77 -20.95 -14.24
CA ILE A 65 -5.22 -19.70 -13.72
C ILE A 65 -4.79 -19.91 -12.27
N ASP A 66 -3.58 -19.50 -11.96
CA ASP A 66 -3.07 -19.41 -10.60
C ASP A 66 -3.47 -18.05 -9.98
N GLU A 67 -4.37 -18.10 -9.03
CA GLU A 67 -4.87 -16.95 -8.30
C GLU A 67 -4.22 -16.83 -6.90
N SER A 68 -3.20 -17.63 -6.60
CA SER A 68 -2.57 -17.70 -5.27
C SER A 68 -2.02 -16.37 -4.78
N ALA A 69 -1.52 -15.53 -5.69
CA ALA A 69 -1.03 -14.20 -5.37
C ALA A 69 -2.11 -13.26 -4.79
N ILE A 70 -3.37 -13.55 -5.06
CA ILE A 70 -4.53 -12.72 -4.66
C ILE A 70 -5.35 -13.41 -3.58
N THR A 71 -5.71 -14.67 -3.78
CA THR A 71 -6.58 -15.43 -2.86
C THR A 71 -5.82 -16.13 -1.74
N GLY A 72 -4.51 -16.35 -1.93
CA GLY A 72 -3.69 -17.18 -1.05
C GLY A 72 -3.91 -18.70 -1.23
N GLU A 73 -4.82 -19.11 -2.12
CA GLU A 73 -5.09 -20.51 -2.42
C GLU A 73 -4.15 -21.02 -3.51
N SER A 74 -3.43 -22.10 -3.24
CA SER A 74 -2.45 -22.65 -4.19
C SER A 74 -3.08 -23.53 -5.28
N ALA A 75 -4.37 -23.82 -5.22
CA ALA A 75 -5.05 -24.64 -6.21
C ALA A 75 -5.42 -23.82 -7.44
N PRO A 76 -5.00 -24.20 -8.66
CA PRO A 76 -5.38 -23.49 -9.87
C PRO A 76 -6.88 -23.55 -10.12
N VAL A 77 -7.43 -22.45 -10.63
CA VAL A 77 -8.86 -22.33 -10.96
C VAL A 77 -9.02 -22.39 -12.48
N ILE A 78 -10.00 -23.17 -12.95
CA ILE A 78 -10.34 -23.18 -14.37
C ILE A 78 -11.29 -22.03 -14.65
N ARG A 79 -10.91 -21.18 -15.62
CA ARG A 79 -11.70 -20.06 -16.13
C ARG A 79 -12.00 -20.26 -17.61
N GLU A 80 -13.20 -19.96 -18.03
CA GLU A 80 -13.69 -20.20 -19.40
C GLU A 80 -14.60 -19.09 -19.88
N ALA A 81 -14.73 -18.95 -21.19
CA ALA A 81 -15.64 -18.00 -21.80
C ALA A 81 -17.11 -18.36 -21.53
N GLY A 82 -17.88 -17.39 -21.02
CA GLY A 82 -19.29 -17.52 -20.72
C GLY A 82 -19.61 -18.09 -19.33
N GLY A 83 -20.66 -17.58 -18.72
CA GLY A 83 -21.13 -17.99 -17.40
C GLY A 83 -20.34 -17.40 -16.23
N ASP A 84 -20.52 -18.02 -15.06
CA ASP A 84 -20.01 -17.50 -13.78
C ASP A 84 -18.49 -17.60 -13.62
N LYS A 85 -17.81 -18.35 -14.50
CA LYS A 85 -16.36 -18.57 -14.46
C LYS A 85 -15.56 -17.75 -15.47
N SER A 86 -16.19 -16.77 -16.10
CA SER A 86 -15.56 -15.93 -17.13
C SER A 86 -14.69 -14.80 -16.58
N SER A 87 -14.84 -14.44 -15.31
CA SER A 87 -14.10 -13.34 -14.69
C SER A 87 -12.65 -13.71 -14.41
N VAL A 88 -11.73 -12.80 -14.76
CA VAL A 88 -10.29 -12.90 -14.45
C VAL A 88 -9.80 -11.64 -13.77
N THR A 89 -8.80 -11.80 -12.90
CA THR A 89 -8.25 -10.71 -12.10
C THR A 89 -6.83 -10.40 -12.51
N GLY A 90 -6.51 -9.13 -12.69
CA GLY A 90 -5.17 -8.65 -13.01
C GLY A 90 -4.15 -9.05 -11.92
N GLY A 91 -2.94 -9.44 -12.35
CA GLY A 91 -1.89 -9.92 -11.45
C GLY A 91 -1.89 -11.44 -11.21
N THR A 92 -2.90 -12.18 -11.68
CA THR A 92 -2.92 -13.65 -11.66
C THR A 92 -2.15 -14.22 -12.86
N LYS A 93 -1.75 -15.50 -12.79
CA LYS A 93 -0.91 -16.13 -13.81
C LYS A 93 -1.64 -17.21 -14.57
N VAL A 94 -1.59 -17.18 -15.90
CA VAL A 94 -2.11 -18.23 -16.77
C VAL A 94 -1.16 -19.42 -16.75
N LEU A 95 -1.66 -20.62 -16.40
CA LEU A 95 -0.86 -21.84 -16.33
C LEU A 95 -0.97 -22.70 -17.58
N SER A 96 -2.13 -22.70 -18.24
CA SER A 96 -2.37 -23.50 -19.44
C SER A 96 -3.17 -22.72 -20.47
N ASP A 97 -3.04 -23.15 -21.72
CA ASP A 97 -3.83 -22.70 -22.88
C ASP A 97 -3.75 -21.20 -23.20
N ARG A 98 -4.74 -20.70 -23.91
CA ARG A 98 -4.83 -19.31 -24.36
C ARG A 98 -6.23 -18.77 -24.11
N ILE A 99 -6.29 -17.57 -23.60
CA ILE A 99 -7.53 -16.84 -23.40
C ILE A 99 -7.47 -15.47 -24.06
N ARG A 100 -8.61 -14.98 -24.51
CA ARG A 100 -8.85 -13.58 -24.79
C ARG A 100 -9.87 -13.04 -23.83
N ALA A 101 -9.54 -11.95 -23.20
CA ALA A 101 -10.41 -11.32 -22.21
C ALA A 101 -10.62 -9.86 -22.55
N LYS A 102 -11.80 -9.37 -22.23
CA LYS A 102 -12.20 -7.97 -22.38
C LYS A 102 -12.05 -7.28 -21.04
N VAL A 103 -11.37 -6.14 -21.02
CA VAL A 103 -11.17 -5.32 -19.81
C VAL A 103 -12.51 -4.80 -19.28
N THR A 104 -12.82 -5.08 -18.04
CA THR A 104 -14.06 -4.66 -17.38
C THR A 104 -13.86 -3.48 -16.42
N ALA A 105 -12.70 -3.40 -15.77
CA ALA A 105 -12.37 -2.33 -14.83
C ALA A 105 -11.83 -1.09 -15.54
N GLN A 106 -12.13 0.10 -15.02
CA GLN A 106 -11.45 1.33 -15.43
C GLN A 106 -10.08 1.44 -14.72
N PRO A 107 -9.12 2.18 -15.28
CA PRO A 107 -7.89 2.52 -14.58
C PRO A 107 -8.21 3.17 -13.22
N GLY A 108 -7.68 2.61 -12.13
CA GLY A 108 -7.98 3.03 -10.76
C GLY A 108 -9.11 2.25 -10.06
N GLU A 109 -9.86 1.42 -10.77
CA GLU A 109 -10.97 0.61 -10.21
C GLU A 109 -10.64 -0.89 -10.15
N SER A 110 -9.46 -1.30 -10.59
CA SER A 110 -9.05 -2.71 -10.56
C SER A 110 -8.99 -3.25 -9.12
N PHE A 111 -9.05 -4.55 -8.98
CA PHE A 111 -8.88 -5.22 -7.68
C PHE A 111 -7.55 -4.82 -7.01
N LEU A 112 -6.46 -4.77 -7.79
CA LEU A 112 -5.15 -4.31 -7.30
C LEU A 112 -5.19 -2.84 -6.86
N ASP A 113 -5.87 -1.94 -7.60
CA ASP A 113 -6.01 -0.54 -7.20
C ASP A 113 -6.76 -0.40 -5.87
N LYS A 114 -7.81 -1.18 -5.68
CA LYS A 114 -8.56 -1.23 -4.41
C LYS A 114 -7.71 -1.74 -3.27
N MET A 115 -6.91 -2.78 -3.49
CA MET A 115 -5.98 -3.29 -2.48
C MET A 115 -4.90 -2.27 -2.11
N ILE A 116 -4.32 -1.58 -3.09
CA ILE A 116 -3.36 -0.49 -2.86
C ILE A 116 -4.02 0.63 -2.04
N ALA A 117 -5.21 1.06 -2.43
CA ALA A 117 -5.97 2.09 -1.70
C ALA A 117 -6.29 1.68 -0.25
N LEU A 118 -6.63 0.42 -0.01
CA LEU A 118 -6.85 -0.11 1.34
C LEU A 118 -5.56 -0.11 2.18
N VAL A 119 -4.43 -0.50 1.59
CA VAL A 119 -3.13 -0.51 2.28
C VAL A 119 -2.66 0.93 2.55
N GLU A 120 -2.82 1.84 1.60
CA GLU A 120 -2.49 3.27 1.76
C GLU A 120 -3.47 3.99 2.69
N GLY A 121 -4.77 3.69 2.59
CA GLY A 121 -5.83 4.22 3.46
C GLY A 121 -5.80 3.67 4.88
N ALA A 122 -5.12 2.55 5.10
CA ALA A 122 -4.81 2.00 6.41
C ALA A 122 -3.73 2.81 7.17
N SER A 123 -3.46 4.07 6.78
CA SER A 123 -2.74 4.99 7.64
C SER A 123 -3.49 5.04 8.97
N ARG A 124 -2.87 4.45 9.97
CA ARG A 124 -3.42 4.31 11.33
C ARG A 124 -3.88 5.68 11.83
N GLN A 125 -5.18 5.91 11.86
CA GLN A 125 -5.72 7.06 12.56
C GLN A 125 -5.31 6.93 14.03
N LYS A 126 -4.60 7.94 14.54
CA LYS A 126 -4.23 7.98 15.95
C LYS A 126 -5.49 7.84 16.79
N THR A 127 -5.48 6.90 17.70
CA THR A 127 -6.61 6.74 18.63
C THR A 127 -6.81 8.01 19.46
N PRO A 128 -8.04 8.32 19.90
CA PRO A 128 -8.28 9.45 20.80
C PRO A 128 -7.36 9.46 22.03
N ASN A 129 -7.02 8.29 22.55
CA ASN A 129 -6.07 8.15 23.65
C ASN A 129 -4.64 8.53 23.28
N GLU A 130 -4.16 8.20 22.07
CA GLU A 130 -2.84 8.62 21.59
C GLU A 130 -2.76 10.12 21.38
N ILE A 131 -3.85 10.73 20.92
CA ILE A 131 -3.94 12.19 20.78
C ILE A 131 -3.92 12.86 22.17
N ALA A 132 -4.72 12.36 23.11
CA ALA A 132 -4.76 12.87 24.47
C ALA A 132 -3.39 12.73 25.17
N LEU A 133 -2.71 11.58 25.01
CA LEU A 133 -1.37 11.36 25.53
C LEU A 133 -0.34 12.31 24.93
N THR A 134 -0.40 12.55 23.61
CA THR A 134 0.50 13.49 22.94
C THR A 134 0.32 14.92 23.47
N ILE A 135 -0.93 15.36 23.68
CA ILE A 135 -1.25 16.68 24.25
C ILE A 135 -0.73 16.76 25.68
N LEU A 136 -0.96 15.74 26.50
CA LEU A 136 -0.48 15.67 27.89
C LEU A 136 1.06 15.77 27.94
N LEU A 137 1.77 14.99 27.12
CA LEU A 137 3.23 15.01 27.02
C LEU A 137 3.76 16.38 26.59
N ALA A 138 3.13 17.00 25.61
CA ALA A 138 3.48 18.36 25.16
C ALA A 138 3.27 19.38 26.29
N GLY A 139 2.16 19.28 27.04
CA GLY A 139 1.90 20.11 28.21
C GLY A 139 2.95 19.95 29.31
N PHE A 140 3.31 18.73 29.65
CA PHE A 140 4.38 18.47 30.64
C PHE A 140 5.73 19.00 30.16
N THR A 141 6.08 18.80 28.90
CA THR A 141 7.33 19.33 28.34
C THR A 141 7.39 20.85 28.49
N LEU A 142 6.30 21.55 28.20
CA LEU A 142 6.23 23.01 28.33
C LEU A 142 6.41 23.45 29.80
N VAL A 143 5.73 22.76 30.72
CA VAL A 143 5.89 23.04 32.17
C VAL A 143 7.33 22.81 32.61
N PHE A 144 7.97 21.73 32.20
CA PHE A 144 9.36 21.42 32.56
C PHE A 144 10.35 22.44 31.98
N VAL A 145 10.12 22.94 30.77
CA VAL A 145 10.92 24.02 30.17
C VAL A 145 10.84 25.28 31.05
N ILE A 146 9.62 25.68 31.48
CA ILE A 146 9.42 26.85 32.34
C ILE A 146 10.13 26.65 33.69
N VAL A 147 9.97 25.48 34.31
CA VAL A 147 10.61 25.15 35.60
C VAL A 147 12.15 25.20 35.47
N CYS A 148 12.74 24.60 34.48
CA CYS A 148 14.18 24.64 34.25
C CYS A 148 14.69 26.05 33.99
N ALA A 149 13.95 26.86 33.22
CA ALA A 149 14.32 28.25 32.93
C ALA A 149 14.29 29.15 34.17
N THR A 150 13.32 28.92 35.09
CA THR A 150 13.17 29.70 36.29
C THR A 150 14.07 29.22 37.45
N LEU A 151 14.52 27.94 37.41
CA LEU A 151 15.31 27.34 38.47
C LEU A 151 16.67 28.00 38.62
N LYS A 152 17.33 28.40 37.55
CA LYS A 152 18.65 29.06 37.64
C LYS A 152 18.60 30.42 38.32
N PRO A 153 17.77 31.40 37.91
CA PRO A 153 17.71 32.69 38.59
C PRO A 153 17.23 32.57 40.05
N PHE A 154 16.39 31.60 40.34
CA PHE A 154 15.99 31.31 41.73
C PHE A 154 17.13 30.73 42.56
N ALA A 155 17.93 29.81 42.01
CA ALA A 155 19.12 29.26 42.68
C ALA A 155 20.17 30.37 42.93
N ASP A 156 20.40 31.24 41.96
CA ASP A 156 21.33 32.37 42.12
C ASP A 156 20.83 33.33 43.22
N TYR A 157 19.53 33.57 43.33
CA TYR A 157 18.92 34.40 44.36
C TYR A 157 19.13 33.81 45.78
N VAL A 158 19.02 32.50 45.95
CA VAL A 158 19.17 31.79 47.22
C VAL A 158 20.65 31.54 47.55
N GLY A 159 21.58 31.86 46.64
CA GLY A 159 23.02 31.59 46.81
C GLY A 159 23.42 30.14 46.59
N ALA A 160 22.61 29.34 45.92
CA ALA A 160 22.88 27.96 45.54
C ALA A 160 23.63 27.89 44.21
N ASN A 161 24.79 27.25 44.16
CA ASN A 161 25.57 27.08 42.94
C ASN A 161 25.00 25.98 42.07
N LEU A 162 24.11 26.34 41.14
CA LEU A 162 23.59 25.43 40.13
C LEU A 162 24.38 25.57 38.80
N THR A 163 25.07 24.50 38.43
CA THR A 163 25.80 24.49 37.17
C THR A 163 24.86 24.30 35.97
N ILE A 164 25.21 24.86 34.84
CA ILE A 164 24.45 24.70 33.57
C ILE A 164 24.37 23.20 33.22
N ALA A 165 25.43 22.43 33.46
CA ALA A 165 25.44 21.00 33.22
C ALA A 165 24.38 20.24 34.06
N ALA A 166 24.16 20.65 35.30
CA ALA A 166 23.12 20.06 36.16
C ALA A 166 21.70 20.40 35.64
N LEU A 167 21.50 21.62 35.14
CA LEU A 167 20.23 22.01 34.52
C LEU A 167 19.91 21.25 33.23
N ILE A 168 20.92 21.05 32.36
CA ILE A 168 20.76 20.27 31.14
C ILE A 168 20.47 18.80 31.50
N SER A 169 21.16 18.24 32.46
CA SER A 169 20.92 16.87 32.93
C SER A 169 19.50 16.71 33.46
N LEU A 170 19.05 17.66 34.29
CA LEU A 170 17.68 17.68 34.83
C LEU A 170 16.65 17.79 33.71
N PHE A 171 16.87 18.66 32.74
CA PHE A 171 15.98 18.84 31.59
C PHE A 171 15.85 17.56 30.77
N VAL A 172 16.99 16.91 30.46
CA VAL A 172 17.00 15.64 29.70
C VAL A 172 16.29 14.51 30.49
N CYS A 173 16.46 14.44 31.80
CA CYS A 173 15.77 13.46 32.64
C CYS A 173 14.25 13.68 32.74
N LEU A 174 13.79 14.92 32.60
CA LEU A 174 12.37 15.27 32.75
C LEU A 174 11.60 15.24 31.41
N ILE A 175 12.31 15.19 30.26
CA ILE A 175 11.64 15.00 28.98
C ILE A 175 11.11 13.56 28.89
N PRO A 176 9.79 13.36 28.80
CA PRO A 176 9.24 12.03 28.60
C PRO A 176 9.63 11.54 27.20
N THR A 177 10.60 10.63 27.14
CA THR A 177 10.97 9.92 25.89
C THR A 177 9.95 8.82 25.63
N THR A 178 9.18 8.95 24.55
CA THR A 178 8.29 7.88 24.04
C THR A 178 8.95 7.12 22.92
#